data_5dcb7b709f0039888f18bef7278af621
#
_entry.id   5dcb7b709f0039888f18bef7278af621
#
_cell.length_a   1.000
_cell.length_b   1.000
_cell.length_c   1.000
_cell.angle_alpha   90.00
_cell.angle_beta   90.00
_cell.angle_gamma   90.00
#
_symmetry.space_group_name_H-M   'P 1'
#
loop_
_entity.id
_entity.type
_entity.pdbx_description
1 polymer ?
#
loop_
_entity_poly.entity_id
_entity_poly.type
_entity_poly.pdbx_seq_one_letter_code
_entity_poly.pdbx_strand_id
1 'polypeptide(L)'
;LALALAGFIVLALPNPSRAQFFSDRPPPVPPSSIPDASPGGAISLAPPSGPASAPNLPAPLTQPPVSTATPPAAAPAIASTPGQAVLSLTARYGKDLPVINGGLVWRVFTDRPDESGTFKLIREERGATPNIVLPPGGYVVHVTLGLVSAVRPVTLKSDTFRESFVLPAGGLRIEGRVGTSKIPQNQISFAIYKGSQFEASERAALLPSVAAGDVVLLPEGTYYIISNYGDANSVVRSDIRVQAGKLTDVIITHRAAVITLKLVGDKGGEALANTAWSVITPGGDVIKESIGAFPRVILSEGEYRAIAKNEGKVFERPFNVVNGVDGEIEVVAH
;
A
#
# COMPACT_ATOMS: atom_id res chain seq x y z
N LEU A 1 40.40 55.26 -50.24
CA LEU A 1 40.69 54.73 -48.90
C LEU A 1 39.59 55.13 -47.98
N ALA A 2 38.58 54.29 -47.71
CA ALA A 2 37.49 54.55 -46.82
C ALA A 2 37.45 53.44 -45.73
N LEU A 3 37.68 53.81 -44.51
CA LEU A 3 37.60 52.96 -43.33
C LEU A 3 36.15 52.93 -42.88
N ALA A 4 35.49 51.78 -42.88
CA ALA A 4 34.17 51.54 -42.33
C ALA A 4 34.31 51.09 -40.86
N LEU A 5 33.75 51.88 -39.94
CA LEU A 5 33.67 51.59 -38.51
C LEU A 5 32.35 50.88 -38.26
N ALA A 6 32.39 49.58 -37.92
CA ALA A 6 31.24 48.81 -37.56
C ALA A 6 30.99 48.94 -36.03
N GLY A 7 29.90 49.64 -35.68
CA GLY A 7 29.45 49.76 -34.30
C GLY A 7 28.68 48.51 -33.84
N PHE A 8 29.17 47.84 -32.78
CA PHE A 8 28.43 46.76 -32.08
C PHE A 8 27.41 47.39 -31.12
N ILE A 9 26.13 47.19 -31.43
CA ILE A 9 25.05 47.50 -30.49
C ILE A 9 24.83 46.25 -29.62
N VAL A 10 25.21 46.33 -28.35
CA VAL A 10 24.89 45.34 -27.34
C VAL A 10 23.47 45.59 -26.85
N LEU A 11 22.52 44.75 -27.27
CA LEU A 11 21.18 44.72 -26.65
C LEU A 11 21.27 44.04 -25.29
N ALA A 12 21.09 44.83 -24.23
CA ALA A 12 20.90 44.32 -22.89
C ALA A 12 19.49 43.76 -22.77
N LEU A 13 19.36 42.43 -22.57
CA LEU A 13 18.12 41.76 -22.22
C LEU A 13 17.84 41.99 -20.74
N PRO A 14 16.59 42.36 -20.33
CA PRO A 14 16.25 42.50 -18.91
C PRO A 14 16.22 41.11 -18.25
N ASN A 15 16.95 40.99 -17.13
CA ASN A 15 16.88 39.81 -16.26
C ASN A 15 15.47 39.69 -15.68
N PRO A 16 14.84 38.51 -15.64
CA PRO A 16 13.62 38.31 -14.90
C PRO A 16 13.89 38.40 -13.40
N SER A 17 13.26 39.40 -12.76
CA SER A 17 13.24 39.55 -11.32
C SER A 17 12.65 38.30 -10.68
N ARG A 18 13.45 37.54 -9.92
CA ARG A 18 12.94 36.52 -9.00
C ARG A 18 12.18 37.24 -7.90
N ALA A 19 10.86 37.17 -7.92
CA ALA A 19 10.02 37.52 -6.79
C ALA A 19 10.31 36.52 -5.66
N GLN A 20 11.05 36.95 -4.66
CA GLN A 20 11.19 36.23 -3.40
C GLN A 20 9.93 36.52 -2.59
N PHE A 21 9.03 35.55 -2.54
CA PHE A 21 7.95 35.56 -1.55
C PHE A 21 8.56 35.23 -0.20
N PHE A 22 8.92 36.22 0.57
CA PHE A 22 9.10 36.11 2.01
C PHE A 22 7.71 36.01 2.62
N SER A 23 7.24 34.79 2.92
CA SER A 23 6.14 34.66 3.86
C SER A 23 6.72 34.83 5.27
N ASP A 24 6.35 35.89 5.97
CA ASP A 24 6.69 36.13 7.39
C ASP A 24 5.95 35.15 8.36
N ARG A 25 5.55 34.01 7.89
CA ARG A 25 5.05 32.94 8.74
C ARG A 25 6.19 32.01 9.12
N PRO A 26 6.50 31.87 10.42
CA PRO A 26 7.45 30.86 10.85
C PRO A 26 6.95 29.48 10.37
N PRO A 27 7.84 28.58 9.94
CA PRO A 27 7.46 27.24 9.55
C PRO A 27 6.71 26.58 10.71
N PRO A 28 5.67 25.76 10.42
CA PRO A 28 4.95 25.06 11.47
C PRO A 28 5.96 24.20 12.25
N VAL A 29 6.02 24.42 13.56
CA VAL A 29 6.83 23.62 14.48
C VAL A 29 6.30 22.19 14.38
N PRO A 30 7.12 21.18 14.07
CA PRO A 30 6.68 19.80 14.08
C PRO A 30 6.18 19.46 15.49
N PRO A 31 5.08 18.67 15.62
CA PRO A 31 4.58 18.26 16.92
C PRO A 31 5.71 17.54 17.67
N SER A 32 5.90 17.90 18.93
CA SER A 32 6.98 17.41 19.81
C SER A 32 6.86 15.92 20.20
N SER A 33 5.82 15.25 19.71
CA SER A 33 5.63 13.79 19.78
C SER A 33 4.85 13.33 18.57
N ILE A 34 5.35 12.32 17.89
CA ILE A 34 4.56 11.52 16.95
C ILE A 34 3.47 10.87 17.82
N PRO A 35 2.16 11.03 17.52
CA PRO A 35 1.16 10.25 18.22
C PRO A 35 1.53 8.78 18.04
N ASP A 36 1.73 8.07 19.14
CA ASP A 36 1.82 6.60 19.10
C ASP A 36 0.63 6.12 18.26
N ALA A 37 0.92 5.37 17.22
CA ALA A 37 -0.11 4.78 16.38
C ALA A 37 -1.12 4.14 17.32
N SER A 38 -2.38 4.58 17.26
CA SER A 38 -3.47 4.00 18.02
C SER A 38 -3.31 2.49 18.06
N PRO A 39 -3.57 1.81 19.17
CA PRO A 39 -3.24 0.41 19.35
C PRO A 39 -4.15 -0.51 18.50
N GLY A 40 -3.98 -0.42 17.20
CA GLY A 40 -4.30 -1.47 16.27
C GLY A 40 -3.20 -2.50 16.40
N GLY A 41 -3.39 -3.48 17.30
CA GLY A 41 -2.36 -4.43 17.65
C GLY A 41 -1.81 -5.15 16.44
N ALA A 42 -0.49 -5.18 16.31
CA ALA A 42 0.15 -6.06 15.36
C ALA A 42 -0.18 -7.52 15.73
N ILE A 43 -0.84 -8.23 14.81
CA ILE A 43 -1.25 -9.62 15.01
C ILE A 43 -0.15 -10.52 14.44
N SER A 44 0.20 -11.58 15.18
CA SER A 44 1.14 -12.59 14.66
C SER A 44 0.54 -13.35 13.48
N LEU A 45 1.30 -13.49 12.40
CA LEU A 45 0.91 -14.30 11.24
C LEU A 45 1.03 -15.81 11.49
N ALA A 46 1.44 -16.22 12.71
CA ALA A 46 1.45 -17.61 13.11
C ALA A 46 0.02 -18.08 13.45
N PRO A 47 -0.36 -19.32 13.14
CA PRO A 47 -1.63 -19.88 13.57
C PRO A 47 -1.68 -19.91 15.10
N PRO A 48 -2.86 -19.71 15.73
CA PRO A 48 -2.99 -19.70 17.18
C PRO A 48 -2.68 -21.11 17.74
N SER A 49 -1.64 -21.20 18.53
CA SER A 49 -1.35 -22.37 19.36
C SER A 49 -1.82 -22.07 20.76
N GLY A 50 -3.00 -22.60 21.11
CA GLY A 50 -3.47 -22.58 22.48
C GLY A 50 -4.89 -23.14 22.61
N PRO A 51 -5.14 -24.08 23.53
CA PRO A 51 -6.48 -24.62 23.73
C PRO A 51 -7.35 -23.61 24.47
N ALA A 52 -8.55 -23.38 23.94
CA ALA A 52 -9.59 -22.64 24.62
C ALA A 52 -9.99 -23.36 25.90
N SER A 53 -9.92 -22.67 27.04
CA SER A 53 -10.41 -23.16 28.33
C SER A 53 -11.93 -23.30 28.29
N ALA A 54 -12.43 -24.53 28.41
CA ALA A 54 -13.84 -24.82 28.58
C ALA A 54 -14.22 -24.69 30.08
N PRO A 55 -15.46 -24.30 30.40
CA PRO A 55 -15.93 -24.21 31.77
C PRO A 55 -16.16 -25.59 32.40
N ASN A 56 -15.82 -25.69 33.68
CA ASN A 56 -15.99 -26.87 34.55
C ASN A 56 -17.43 -27.38 34.60
N LEU A 57 -17.59 -28.70 34.44
CA LEU A 57 -18.74 -29.50 34.95
C LEU A 57 -18.20 -30.77 35.59
N PRO A 58 -18.87 -31.30 36.65
CA PRO A 58 -18.28 -32.27 37.56
C PRO A 58 -18.30 -33.72 37.04
N ALA A 59 -17.28 -34.48 37.44
CA ALA A 59 -17.15 -35.92 37.28
C ALA A 59 -18.19 -36.72 38.12
N PRO A 60 -18.39 -38.03 37.94
CA PRO A 60 -17.40 -39.06 37.65
C PRO A 60 -17.89 -40.15 36.69
N LEU A 61 -17.03 -41.03 36.17
CA LEU A 61 -17.09 -42.50 36.22
C LEU A 61 -16.17 -43.15 35.18
N THR A 62 -15.33 -44.05 35.69
CA THR A 62 -14.71 -45.25 35.06
C THR A 62 -13.90 -45.06 33.76
N GLN A 63 -12.59 -45.21 33.90
CA GLN A 63 -11.63 -45.42 32.86
C GLN A 63 -11.75 -46.79 32.17
N PRO A 64 -11.79 -46.84 30.87
CA PRO A 64 -11.32 -48.02 30.10
C PRO A 64 -9.81 -47.91 29.79
N PRO A 65 -9.11 -49.01 29.40
CA PRO A 65 -7.68 -49.10 29.47
C PRO A 65 -6.95 -48.21 28.43
N VAL A 66 -5.81 -47.72 28.91
CA VAL A 66 -4.85 -46.92 28.11
C VAL A 66 -4.47 -47.63 26.84
N SER A 67 -4.98 -47.14 25.71
CA SER A 67 -4.38 -47.45 24.41
C SER A 67 -3.11 -46.62 24.28
N THR A 68 -1.98 -47.28 24.24
CA THR A 68 -0.68 -46.70 23.90
C THR A 68 -0.78 -46.03 22.56
N ALA A 69 -0.80 -44.66 22.56
CA ALA A 69 -0.73 -43.87 21.35
C ALA A 69 0.59 -44.18 20.64
N THR A 70 0.49 -44.77 19.48
CA THR A 70 1.61 -44.92 18.54
C THR A 70 2.15 -43.53 18.23
N PRO A 71 3.47 -43.31 18.28
CA PRO A 71 4.05 -42.00 17.91
C PRO A 71 3.62 -41.68 16.48
N PRO A 72 3.34 -40.40 16.15
CA PRO A 72 2.98 -40.02 14.80
C PRO A 72 4.07 -40.52 13.85
N ALA A 73 3.68 -41.29 12.85
CA ALA A 73 4.58 -41.82 11.83
C ALA A 73 5.42 -40.66 11.26
N ALA A 74 6.71 -40.75 11.34
CA ALA A 74 7.63 -39.85 10.69
C ALA A 74 7.24 -39.74 9.21
N ALA A 75 7.11 -38.55 8.69
CA ALA A 75 6.84 -38.35 7.27
C ALA A 75 7.83 -39.19 6.45
N PRO A 76 7.38 -39.85 5.38
CA PRO A 76 8.23 -40.75 4.62
C PRO A 76 9.48 -40.03 4.16
N ALA A 77 10.65 -40.51 4.58
CA ALA A 77 11.92 -40.04 4.08
C ALA A 77 11.95 -40.34 2.59
N ILE A 78 12.01 -39.32 1.74
CA ILE A 78 12.21 -39.53 0.30
C ILE A 78 13.60 -40.16 0.15
N ALA A 79 13.62 -41.47 -0.19
CA ALA A 79 14.86 -42.15 -0.43
C ALA A 79 15.50 -41.57 -1.70
N SER A 80 16.70 -41.01 -1.59
CA SER A 80 17.48 -40.58 -2.73
C SER A 80 17.90 -41.77 -3.56
N THR A 81 17.62 -41.72 -4.86
CA THR A 81 18.16 -42.69 -5.82
C THR A 81 19.68 -42.51 -5.86
N PRO A 82 20.50 -43.58 -5.97
CA PRO A 82 21.95 -43.45 -6.08
C PRO A 82 22.36 -42.44 -7.15
N GLY A 83 23.17 -41.44 -6.80
CA GLY A 83 23.57 -40.37 -7.71
C GLY A 83 22.67 -39.15 -7.73
N GLN A 84 21.68 -39.05 -6.83
CA GLN A 84 20.85 -37.84 -6.66
C GLN A 84 20.92 -37.34 -5.23
N ALA A 85 20.81 -36.00 -5.06
CA ALA A 85 20.72 -35.31 -3.78
C ALA A 85 19.31 -34.74 -3.56
N VAL A 86 18.87 -34.70 -2.32
CA VAL A 86 17.59 -34.07 -1.94
C VAL A 86 17.88 -32.70 -1.31
N LEU A 87 17.38 -31.64 -1.91
CA LEU A 87 17.42 -30.29 -1.38
C LEU A 87 16.10 -29.99 -0.65
N SER A 88 16.17 -29.94 0.68
CA SER A 88 15.03 -29.57 1.54
C SER A 88 15.12 -28.09 1.89
N LEU A 89 14.11 -27.30 1.53
CA LEU A 89 14.09 -25.85 1.69
C LEU A 89 13.05 -25.44 2.72
N THR A 90 13.41 -24.47 3.55
CA THR A 90 12.50 -23.81 4.49
C THR A 90 12.75 -22.32 4.49
N ALA A 91 11.74 -21.52 4.86
CA ALA A 91 11.91 -20.11 5.08
C ALA A 91 11.26 -19.66 6.39
N ARG A 92 11.84 -18.64 7.02
CA ARG A 92 11.36 -18.05 8.27
C ARG A 92 11.28 -16.53 8.11
N TYR A 93 10.38 -15.90 8.85
CA TYR A 93 10.32 -14.43 8.91
C TYR A 93 11.55 -13.78 9.59
N GLY A 94 12.26 -14.54 10.41
CA GLY A 94 13.49 -14.14 11.09
C GLY A 94 14.13 -15.36 11.76
N LYS A 95 15.34 -15.20 12.33
CA LYS A 95 16.07 -16.31 12.97
C LYS A 95 15.24 -17.01 14.05
N ASP A 96 14.57 -16.19 14.90
CA ASP A 96 13.79 -16.66 16.03
C ASP A 96 12.26 -16.54 15.79
N LEU A 97 11.87 -16.25 14.54
CA LEU A 97 10.47 -16.12 14.15
C LEU A 97 9.95 -17.40 13.50
N PRO A 98 8.61 -17.58 13.43
CA PRO A 98 7.99 -18.77 12.86
C PRO A 98 8.42 -19.06 11.43
N VAL A 99 8.27 -20.33 11.05
CA VAL A 99 8.40 -20.80 9.65
C VAL A 99 7.24 -20.24 8.84
N ILE A 100 7.53 -19.89 7.60
CA ILE A 100 6.55 -19.40 6.64
C ILE A 100 5.82 -20.60 6.03
N ASN A 101 4.51 -20.69 6.28
CA ASN A 101 3.70 -21.85 5.92
C ASN A 101 3.02 -21.76 4.55
N GLY A 102 3.27 -20.70 3.77
CA GLY A 102 2.65 -20.56 2.45
C GLY A 102 3.09 -19.30 1.71
N GLY A 103 2.66 -19.19 0.45
CA GLY A 103 2.96 -18.04 -0.40
C GLY A 103 4.39 -17.99 -0.96
N LEU A 104 5.22 -18.98 -0.66
CA LEU A 104 6.59 -19.05 -1.13
C LEU A 104 6.67 -19.58 -2.56
N VAL A 105 7.52 -18.94 -3.36
CA VAL A 105 7.93 -19.43 -4.66
C VAL A 105 9.43 -19.63 -4.66
N TRP A 106 9.84 -20.86 -4.89
CA TRP A 106 11.23 -21.30 -4.92
C TRP A 106 11.67 -21.49 -6.35
N ARG A 107 12.84 -20.96 -6.71
CA ARG A 107 13.46 -21.15 -8.01
C ARG A 107 14.89 -21.60 -7.82
N VAL A 108 15.26 -22.66 -8.50
CA VAL A 108 16.62 -23.20 -8.50
C VAL A 108 17.21 -22.98 -9.88
N PHE A 109 18.37 -22.35 -9.90
CA PHE A 109 19.11 -22.03 -11.11
C PHE A 109 20.46 -22.76 -11.13
N THR A 110 21.10 -22.82 -12.28
CA THR A 110 22.50 -23.22 -12.41
C THR A 110 23.41 -22.27 -11.59
N ASP A 111 24.53 -22.77 -11.11
CA ASP A 111 25.55 -21.97 -10.38
C ASP A 111 26.37 -21.07 -11.31
N ARG A 112 26.32 -21.33 -12.62
CA ARG A 112 27.04 -20.57 -13.65
C ARG A 112 26.07 -20.05 -14.68
N PRO A 113 26.28 -18.82 -15.14
CA PRO A 113 25.56 -18.29 -16.29
C PRO A 113 25.95 -19.01 -17.56
N ASP A 114 25.07 -19.02 -18.54
CA ASP A 114 25.34 -19.45 -19.90
C ASP A 114 26.18 -18.40 -20.65
N GLU A 115 26.42 -18.66 -21.96
CA GLU A 115 27.20 -17.75 -22.84
C GLU A 115 26.57 -16.37 -22.98
N SER A 116 25.27 -16.23 -22.72
CA SER A 116 24.54 -14.95 -22.70
C SER A 116 24.59 -14.22 -21.35
N GLY A 117 25.24 -14.79 -20.34
CA GLY A 117 25.27 -14.27 -18.98
C GLY A 117 24.02 -14.58 -18.14
N THR A 118 23.14 -15.48 -18.63
CA THR A 118 21.87 -15.80 -17.99
C THR A 118 21.97 -17.09 -17.18
N PHE A 119 21.46 -17.07 -15.94
CA PHE A 119 21.34 -18.26 -15.11
C PHE A 119 20.13 -19.07 -15.54
N LYS A 120 20.35 -20.32 -15.93
CA LYS A 120 19.26 -21.20 -16.41
C LYS A 120 18.40 -21.68 -15.23
N LEU A 121 17.08 -21.48 -15.33
CA LEU A 121 16.11 -22.04 -14.38
C LEU A 121 16.02 -23.55 -14.56
N ILE A 122 16.26 -24.30 -13.48
CA ILE A 122 16.20 -25.77 -13.45
C ILE A 122 14.86 -26.23 -12.90
N ARG A 123 14.38 -25.60 -11.80
CA ARG A 123 13.16 -25.99 -11.11
C ARG A 123 12.48 -24.77 -10.50
N GLU A 124 11.14 -24.74 -10.58
CA GLU A 124 10.29 -23.84 -9.79
C GLU A 124 9.34 -24.69 -8.96
N GLU A 125 9.24 -24.41 -7.67
CA GLU A 125 8.35 -25.08 -6.72
C GLU A 125 7.59 -24.05 -5.90
N ARG A 126 6.35 -24.41 -5.53
CA ARG A 126 5.48 -23.59 -4.69
C ARG A 126 5.10 -24.38 -3.46
N GLY A 127 5.35 -23.84 -2.29
CA GLY A 127 5.05 -24.52 -1.03
C GLY A 127 5.95 -24.08 0.10
N ALA A 128 5.59 -24.44 1.32
CA ALA A 128 6.29 -24.01 2.52
C ALA A 128 7.67 -24.69 2.66
N THR A 129 7.74 -25.98 2.35
CA THR A 129 8.93 -26.81 2.59
C THR A 129 9.12 -27.82 1.44
N PRO A 130 9.49 -27.36 0.24
CA PRO A 130 9.70 -28.28 -0.88
C PRO A 130 10.93 -29.15 -0.68
N ASN A 131 10.84 -30.41 -1.18
CA ASN A 131 11.97 -31.32 -1.30
C ASN A 131 12.25 -31.49 -2.79
N ILE A 132 13.38 -31.00 -3.25
CA ILE A 132 13.75 -30.97 -4.67
C ILE A 132 14.88 -31.99 -4.89
N VAL A 133 14.65 -32.95 -5.78
CA VAL A 133 15.65 -33.95 -6.14
C VAL A 133 16.45 -33.40 -7.32
N LEU A 134 17.79 -33.32 -7.15
CA LEU A 134 18.72 -32.78 -8.14
C LEU A 134 20.00 -33.63 -8.18
N PRO A 135 20.74 -33.64 -9.30
CA PRO A 135 22.09 -34.19 -9.34
C PRO A 135 23.00 -33.46 -8.35
N PRO A 136 24.08 -34.09 -7.83
CA PRO A 136 25.12 -33.36 -7.11
C PRO A 136 25.74 -32.25 -7.96
N GLY A 137 25.98 -31.08 -7.36
CA GLY A 137 26.50 -29.94 -8.08
C GLY A 137 26.23 -28.61 -7.38
N GLY A 138 26.65 -27.51 -8.00
CA GLY A 138 26.38 -26.16 -7.55
C GLY A 138 25.07 -25.62 -8.11
N TYR A 139 24.33 -24.87 -7.30
CA TYR A 139 23.05 -24.26 -7.65
C TYR A 139 22.90 -22.89 -6.99
N VAL A 140 22.02 -22.07 -7.54
CA VAL A 140 21.57 -20.83 -6.90
C VAL A 140 20.09 -20.98 -6.58
N VAL A 141 19.73 -20.88 -5.30
CA VAL A 141 18.37 -20.93 -4.83
C VAL A 141 17.85 -19.50 -4.60
N HIS A 142 16.77 -19.16 -5.24
CA HIS A 142 16.03 -17.92 -5.06
C HIS A 142 14.65 -18.23 -4.49
N VAL A 143 14.28 -17.54 -3.42
CA VAL A 143 12.96 -17.65 -2.80
C VAL A 143 12.30 -16.29 -2.76
N THR A 144 11.00 -16.24 -3.02
CA THR A 144 10.19 -15.02 -2.96
C THR A 144 8.95 -15.21 -2.10
N LEU A 145 8.58 -14.16 -1.39
CA LEU A 145 7.33 -14.02 -0.64
C LEU A 145 6.80 -12.58 -0.82
N GLY A 146 5.82 -12.41 -1.69
CA GLY A 146 5.36 -11.07 -2.07
C GLY A 146 6.51 -10.24 -2.66
N LEU A 147 6.82 -9.10 -2.06
CA LEU A 147 7.93 -8.23 -2.46
C LEU A 147 9.27 -8.55 -1.76
N VAL A 148 9.30 -9.59 -0.94
CA VAL A 148 10.52 -10.01 -0.23
C VAL A 148 11.16 -11.18 -0.97
N SER A 149 12.47 -11.12 -1.15
CA SER A 149 13.22 -12.22 -1.76
C SER A 149 14.56 -12.43 -1.09
N ALA A 150 15.08 -13.64 -1.23
CA ALA A 150 16.44 -13.99 -0.85
C ALA A 150 17.05 -14.93 -1.89
N VAL A 151 18.36 -14.79 -2.10
CA VAL A 151 19.14 -15.61 -3.01
C VAL A 151 20.31 -16.19 -2.25
N ARG A 152 20.60 -17.47 -2.45
CA ARG A 152 21.77 -18.12 -1.85
C ARG A 152 22.34 -19.20 -2.76
N PRO A 153 23.67 -19.24 -2.95
CA PRO A 153 24.33 -20.36 -3.59
C PRO A 153 24.32 -21.57 -2.65
N VAL A 154 24.09 -22.77 -3.18
CA VAL A 154 24.13 -24.04 -2.45
C VAL A 154 24.94 -25.06 -3.26
N THR A 155 25.68 -25.94 -2.57
CA THR A 155 26.39 -27.04 -3.20
C THR A 155 25.83 -28.34 -2.68
N LEU A 156 25.23 -29.12 -3.57
CA LEU A 156 24.66 -30.42 -3.25
C LEU A 156 25.70 -31.50 -3.43
N LYS A 157 25.82 -32.37 -2.44
CA LYS A 157 26.56 -33.62 -2.47
C LYS A 157 25.57 -34.79 -2.68
N SER A 158 25.98 -36.02 -2.44
CA SER A 158 25.13 -37.21 -2.62
C SER A 158 24.06 -37.40 -1.53
N ASP A 159 23.94 -36.50 -0.57
CA ASP A 159 23.08 -36.62 0.61
C ASP A 159 21.91 -35.61 0.58
N THR A 160 21.05 -35.67 1.60
CA THR A 160 20.02 -34.67 1.85
C THR A 160 20.66 -33.40 2.40
N PHE A 161 20.48 -32.29 1.67
CA PHE A 161 20.92 -30.96 2.07
C PHE A 161 19.72 -30.14 2.54
N ARG A 162 19.79 -29.56 3.72
CA ARG A 162 18.74 -28.70 4.29
C ARG A 162 19.20 -27.28 4.36
N GLU A 163 18.41 -26.37 3.82
CA GLU A 163 18.71 -24.93 3.83
C GLU A 163 17.51 -24.13 4.36
N SER A 164 17.81 -23.16 5.23
CA SER A 164 16.80 -22.28 5.83
C SER A 164 17.07 -20.83 5.44
N PHE A 165 16.08 -20.21 4.81
CA PHE A 165 16.15 -18.81 4.39
C PHE A 165 15.46 -17.91 5.40
N VAL A 166 15.98 -16.68 5.54
CA VAL A 166 15.32 -15.64 6.32
C VAL A 166 14.72 -14.62 5.34
N LEU A 167 13.41 -14.45 5.41
CA LEU A 167 12.63 -13.49 4.63
C LEU A 167 11.93 -12.55 5.61
N PRO A 168 12.52 -11.39 5.95
CA PRO A 168 11.92 -10.46 6.91
C PRO A 168 10.72 -9.74 6.27
N ALA A 169 9.63 -10.45 6.10
CA ALA A 169 8.38 -9.97 5.54
C ALA A 169 7.34 -9.75 6.64
N GLY A 170 6.57 -8.67 6.52
CA GLY A 170 5.37 -8.42 7.29
C GLY A 170 4.16 -8.16 6.42
N GLY A 171 2.96 -8.40 6.93
CA GLY A 171 1.71 -8.06 6.28
C GLY A 171 1.30 -6.64 6.62
N LEU A 172 0.72 -5.95 5.65
CA LEU A 172 0.06 -4.67 5.83
C LEU A 172 -1.35 -4.75 5.26
N ARG A 173 -2.34 -4.35 6.07
CA ARG A 173 -3.74 -4.21 5.64
C ARG A 173 -4.20 -2.80 5.98
N ILE A 174 -4.83 -2.12 5.01
CA ILE A 174 -5.23 -0.74 5.14
C ILE A 174 -6.74 -0.62 4.96
N GLU A 175 -7.39 0.14 5.81
CA GLU A 175 -8.78 0.52 5.68
C GLU A 175 -8.92 2.05 5.76
N GLY A 176 -9.87 2.61 4.99
CA GLY A 176 -10.25 4.02 5.08
C GLY A 176 -11.58 4.21 5.78
N ARG A 177 -11.69 5.29 6.55
CA ARG A 177 -12.93 5.68 7.24
C ARG A 177 -13.20 7.17 7.15
N VAL A 178 -14.47 7.53 7.25
CA VAL A 178 -14.94 8.89 7.56
C VAL A 178 -15.70 8.80 8.88
N GLY A 179 -15.20 9.44 9.92
CA GLY A 179 -15.71 9.21 11.27
C GLY A 179 -15.62 7.73 11.66
N THR A 180 -16.74 7.11 11.95
CA THR A 180 -16.85 5.67 12.26
C THR A 180 -17.19 4.80 11.04
N SER A 181 -17.61 5.41 9.94
CA SER A 181 -18.10 4.72 8.75
C SER A 181 -16.94 4.30 7.84
N LYS A 182 -16.95 3.03 7.41
CA LYS A 182 -15.96 2.50 6.47
C LYS A 182 -16.23 3.05 5.06
N ILE A 183 -15.19 3.50 4.39
CA ILE A 183 -15.27 3.95 2.99
C ILE A 183 -15.35 2.71 2.08
N PRO A 184 -16.27 2.67 1.11
CA PRO A 184 -16.35 1.59 0.13
C PRO A 184 -15.05 1.44 -0.68
N GLN A 185 -14.65 0.20 -1.00
CA GLN A 185 -13.39 -0.10 -1.70
C GLN A 185 -13.23 0.61 -3.04
N ASN A 186 -14.32 0.81 -3.76
CA ASN A 186 -14.34 1.48 -5.07
C ASN A 186 -14.24 3.01 -4.99
N GLN A 187 -14.22 3.58 -3.80
CA GLN A 187 -14.13 5.03 -3.59
C GLN A 187 -12.82 5.46 -2.95
N ILE A 188 -11.98 4.51 -2.55
CA ILE A 188 -10.69 4.80 -1.90
C ILE A 188 -9.59 3.96 -2.51
N SER A 189 -8.40 4.55 -2.62
CA SER A 189 -7.19 3.86 -3.06
C SER A 189 -6.02 4.27 -2.19
N PHE A 190 -5.04 3.36 -2.07
CA PHE A 190 -3.82 3.59 -1.30
C PHE A 190 -2.61 3.39 -2.17
N ALA A 191 -1.69 4.35 -2.14
CA ALA A 191 -0.36 4.20 -2.71
C ALA A 191 0.65 4.05 -1.57
N ILE A 192 1.56 3.07 -1.68
CA ILE A 192 2.55 2.77 -0.66
C ILE A 192 3.94 3.15 -1.17
N TYR A 193 4.69 3.87 -0.36
CA TYR A 193 6.04 4.33 -0.65
C TYR A 193 6.99 3.83 0.44
N LYS A 194 8.25 3.56 0.06
CA LYS A 194 9.28 3.18 1.02
C LYS A 194 9.87 4.41 1.69
N GLY A 195 10.09 4.34 3.01
CA GLY A 195 10.62 5.43 3.83
C GLY A 195 9.53 6.27 4.48
N SER A 196 9.88 7.48 4.95
CA SER A 196 8.96 8.42 5.57
C SER A 196 8.51 9.51 4.59
N GLN A 197 7.30 10.04 4.77
CA GLN A 197 6.79 11.19 4.02
C GLN A 197 7.61 12.47 4.20
N PHE A 198 8.43 12.55 5.25
CA PHE A 198 9.28 13.70 5.56
C PHE A 198 10.66 13.62 4.89
N GLU A 199 10.99 12.51 4.23
CA GLU A 199 12.23 12.39 3.48
C GLU A 199 12.12 13.12 2.14
N ALA A 200 13.03 14.06 1.91
CA ALA A 200 13.06 14.93 0.72
C ALA A 200 13.54 14.17 -0.53
N SER A 201 12.79 13.23 -1.05
CA SER A 201 13.07 12.59 -2.33
C SER A 201 11.78 12.25 -3.07
N GLU A 202 11.70 12.64 -4.34
CA GLU A 202 10.69 12.11 -5.24
C GLU A 202 10.96 10.63 -5.45
N ARG A 203 10.09 9.78 -4.91
CA ARG A 203 10.19 8.34 -5.03
C ARG A 203 8.98 7.82 -5.79
N ALA A 204 9.23 6.90 -6.70
CA ALA A 204 8.15 6.13 -7.28
C ALA A 204 7.44 5.30 -6.20
N ALA A 205 6.13 5.20 -6.30
CA ALA A 205 5.36 4.34 -5.41
C ALA A 205 5.84 2.89 -5.54
N LEU A 206 6.09 2.24 -4.41
CA LEU A 206 6.40 0.80 -4.37
C LEU A 206 5.19 -0.01 -4.84
N LEU A 207 4.00 0.41 -4.41
CA LEU A 207 2.71 -0.10 -4.85
C LEU A 207 1.81 1.12 -5.14
N PRO A 208 1.51 1.40 -6.42
CA PRO A 208 0.78 2.61 -6.80
C PRO A 208 -0.72 2.53 -6.48
N SER A 209 -1.27 1.34 -6.35
CA SER A 209 -2.68 1.13 -6.02
C SER A 209 -2.86 -0.16 -5.22
N VAL A 210 -3.37 -0.02 -4.01
CA VAL A 210 -3.75 -1.12 -3.12
C VAL A 210 -5.22 -0.92 -2.74
N ALA A 211 -6.02 -1.97 -2.84
CA ALA A 211 -7.42 -1.92 -2.45
C ALA A 211 -7.59 -1.97 -0.92
N ALA A 212 -8.68 -1.37 -0.42
CA ALA A 212 -8.99 -1.40 1.00
C ALA A 212 -9.26 -2.83 1.49
N GLY A 213 -8.60 -3.24 2.57
CA GLY A 213 -8.76 -4.55 3.18
C GLY A 213 -7.86 -5.64 2.60
N ASP A 214 -7.18 -5.41 1.50
CA ASP A 214 -6.21 -6.35 0.95
C ASP A 214 -4.96 -6.42 1.83
N VAL A 215 -4.41 -7.63 1.96
CA VAL A 215 -3.14 -7.85 2.66
C VAL A 215 -2.00 -7.86 1.65
N VAL A 216 -1.07 -6.92 1.80
CA VAL A 216 0.17 -6.88 1.03
C VAL A 216 1.36 -7.30 1.89
N LEU A 217 2.26 -8.11 1.31
CA LEU A 217 3.47 -8.56 2.00
C LEU A 217 4.64 -7.67 1.59
N LEU A 218 5.21 -6.98 2.58
CA LEU A 218 6.30 -6.02 2.40
C LEU A 218 7.53 -6.44 3.20
N PRO A 219 8.74 -6.07 2.76
CA PRO A 219 9.92 -6.13 3.60
C PRO A 219 9.70 -5.41 4.93
N GLU A 220 10.31 -5.89 6.01
CA GLU A 220 10.37 -5.13 7.26
C GLU A 220 10.96 -3.75 7.02
N GLY A 221 10.33 -2.70 7.56
CA GLY A 221 10.81 -1.33 7.38
C GLY A 221 9.75 -0.27 7.62
N THR A 222 10.17 0.97 7.34
CA THR A 222 9.30 2.15 7.41
C THR A 222 8.76 2.46 6.01
N TYR A 223 7.48 2.76 5.96
CA TYR A 223 6.75 3.12 4.75
C TYR A 223 5.83 4.30 5.04
N TYR A 224 5.42 5.01 4.01
CA TYR A 224 4.30 5.92 4.12
C TYR A 224 3.22 5.59 3.09
N ILE A 225 1.99 5.87 3.47
CA ILE A 225 0.79 5.62 2.70
C ILE A 225 0.23 6.97 2.25
N ILE A 226 -0.12 7.08 0.98
CA ILE A 226 -1.00 8.14 0.48
C ILE A 226 -2.35 7.52 0.24
N SER A 227 -3.35 7.97 0.98
CA SER A 227 -4.74 7.55 0.85
C SER A 227 -5.52 8.61 0.09
N ASN A 228 -6.16 8.22 -1.01
CA ASN A 228 -7.00 9.08 -1.82
C ASN A 228 -8.46 8.62 -1.69
N TYR A 229 -9.32 9.45 -1.12
CA TYR A 229 -10.77 9.21 -1.08
C TYR A 229 -11.44 10.04 -2.17
N GLY A 230 -11.94 9.37 -3.20
CA GLY A 230 -12.35 9.99 -4.44
C GLY A 230 -11.18 10.49 -5.29
N ASP A 231 -11.47 11.41 -6.19
CA ASP A 231 -10.55 11.94 -7.18
C ASP A 231 -10.36 13.48 -7.10
N ALA A 232 -10.79 14.08 -5.98
CA ALA A 232 -10.62 15.51 -5.72
C ALA A 232 -9.49 15.77 -4.70
N ASN A 233 -9.79 16.34 -3.54
CA ASN A 233 -8.79 16.80 -2.59
C ASN A 233 -8.76 16.05 -1.25
N SER A 234 -9.53 14.98 -1.09
CA SER A 234 -9.49 14.22 0.15
C SER A 234 -8.31 13.25 0.15
N VAL A 235 -7.15 13.75 0.54
CA VAL A 235 -5.88 13.01 0.57
C VAL A 235 -5.31 13.02 1.98
N VAL A 236 -4.95 11.83 2.49
CA VAL A 236 -4.30 11.66 3.79
C VAL A 236 -2.97 10.95 3.60
N ARG A 237 -1.93 11.41 4.30
CA ARG A 237 -0.61 10.78 4.35
C ARG A 237 -0.34 10.27 5.75
N SER A 238 0.21 9.05 5.85
CA SER A 238 0.52 8.43 7.13
C SER A 238 1.78 7.57 7.05
N ASP A 239 2.70 7.76 7.97
CA ASP A 239 3.86 6.89 8.12
C ASP A 239 3.48 5.65 8.91
N ILE A 240 4.00 4.50 8.50
CA ILE A 240 3.77 3.21 9.16
C ILE A 240 5.07 2.42 9.25
N ARG A 241 5.11 1.49 10.21
CA ARG A 241 6.19 0.52 10.34
C ARG A 241 5.68 -0.90 10.16
N VAL A 242 6.24 -1.62 9.21
CA VAL A 242 5.98 -3.04 8.97
C VAL A 242 7.03 -3.85 9.72
N GLN A 243 6.60 -4.85 10.48
CA GLN A 243 7.46 -5.74 11.27
C GLN A 243 7.40 -7.16 10.70
N ALA A 244 8.55 -7.83 10.67
CA ALA A 244 8.63 -9.20 10.19
C ALA A 244 7.74 -10.15 11.00
N GLY A 245 7.03 -11.03 10.31
CA GLY A 245 6.15 -12.04 10.90
C GLY A 245 4.85 -11.52 11.52
N LYS A 246 4.52 -10.23 11.33
CA LYS A 246 3.31 -9.62 11.87
C LYS A 246 2.43 -9.05 10.77
N LEU A 247 1.12 -9.02 11.04
CA LEU A 247 0.15 -8.23 10.26
C LEU A 247 -0.04 -6.88 10.95
N THR A 248 0.21 -5.81 10.21
CA THR A 248 -0.05 -4.44 10.64
C THR A 248 -1.36 -3.98 10.04
N ASP A 249 -2.37 -3.75 10.89
CA ASP A 249 -3.64 -3.17 10.49
C ASP A 249 -3.60 -1.65 10.65
N VAL A 250 -3.94 -0.92 9.59
CA VAL A 250 -3.91 0.54 9.56
C VAL A 250 -5.29 1.06 9.19
N ILE A 251 -5.82 1.97 10.00
CA ILE A 251 -7.05 2.70 9.70
C ILE A 251 -6.69 4.14 9.40
N ILE A 252 -7.00 4.59 8.19
CA ILE A 252 -6.80 5.97 7.76
C ILE A 252 -8.15 6.69 7.79
N THR A 253 -8.23 7.75 8.61
CA THR A 253 -9.45 8.53 8.75
C THR A 253 -9.38 9.77 7.87
N HIS A 254 -10.32 9.89 6.94
CA HIS A 254 -10.54 11.06 6.13
C HIS A 254 -11.52 12.01 6.80
N ARG A 255 -11.27 13.30 6.68
CA ARG A 255 -12.22 14.35 7.05
C ARG A 255 -12.82 14.89 5.76
N ALA A 256 -13.91 14.29 5.32
CA ALA A 256 -14.51 14.54 4.01
C ALA A 256 -15.99 14.21 4.00
N ALA A 257 -16.68 14.64 2.94
CA ALA A 257 -18.05 14.25 2.66
C ALA A 257 -18.29 14.16 1.15
N VAL A 258 -19.36 13.45 0.78
CA VAL A 258 -19.84 13.34 -0.60
C VAL A 258 -20.83 14.46 -0.85
N ILE A 259 -20.52 15.34 -1.79
CA ILE A 259 -21.36 16.47 -2.18
C ILE A 259 -21.93 16.22 -3.57
N THR A 260 -23.25 16.30 -3.69
CA THR A 260 -23.97 16.28 -4.98
C THR A 260 -24.27 17.72 -5.37
N LEU A 261 -23.88 18.12 -6.57
CA LEU A 261 -24.17 19.47 -7.09
C LEU A 261 -25.40 19.42 -7.99
N LYS A 262 -26.21 20.50 -7.97
CA LYS A 262 -27.44 20.62 -8.73
C LYS A 262 -27.67 22.09 -9.11
N LEU A 263 -27.85 22.37 -10.40
CA LEU A 263 -28.28 23.67 -10.89
C LEU A 263 -29.78 23.62 -11.19
N VAL A 264 -30.55 24.55 -10.67
CA VAL A 264 -32.02 24.61 -10.84
C VAL A 264 -32.47 25.99 -11.31
N GLY A 265 -33.57 26.06 -12.05
CA GLY A 265 -34.19 27.33 -12.44
C GLY A 265 -34.78 28.05 -11.24
N ASP A 266 -35.54 27.33 -10.43
CA ASP A 266 -36.14 27.80 -9.19
C ASP A 266 -35.75 26.87 -8.03
N LYS A 267 -35.74 27.38 -6.79
CA LYS A 267 -35.43 26.62 -5.60
C LYS A 267 -36.30 25.36 -5.48
N GLY A 268 -35.63 24.19 -5.35
CA GLY A 268 -36.33 22.90 -5.31
C GLY A 268 -36.77 22.36 -6.67
N GLY A 269 -36.43 23.05 -7.76
CA GLY A 269 -36.77 22.65 -9.12
C GLY A 269 -35.97 21.46 -9.64
N GLU A 270 -36.25 21.05 -10.88
CA GLU A 270 -35.49 20.01 -11.57
C GLU A 270 -34.09 20.50 -11.93
N ALA A 271 -33.16 19.56 -11.93
CA ALA A 271 -31.76 19.87 -12.27
C ALA A 271 -31.60 20.10 -13.78
N LEU A 272 -30.91 21.16 -14.12
CA LEU A 272 -30.57 21.51 -15.49
C LEU A 272 -29.49 20.59 -16.04
N ALA A 273 -29.80 19.91 -17.16
CA ALA A 273 -28.83 19.05 -17.84
C ALA A 273 -27.70 19.88 -18.48
N ASN A 274 -26.63 19.19 -18.91
CA ASN A 274 -25.48 19.80 -19.62
C ASN A 274 -24.82 20.96 -18.86
N THR A 275 -24.87 20.95 -17.53
CA THR A 275 -24.21 21.94 -16.70
C THR A 275 -22.75 21.56 -16.51
N ALA A 276 -21.83 22.46 -16.83
CA ALA A 276 -20.41 22.34 -16.51
C ALA A 276 -20.16 22.93 -15.12
N TRP A 277 -19.45 22.18 -14.28
CA TRP A 277 -19.18 22.52 -12.89
C TRP A 277 -17.73 22.71 -12.63
N SER A 278 -17.40 23.70 -11.82
CA SER A 278 -16.10 23.88 -11.20
C SER A 278 -16.27 24.09 -9.71
N VAL A 279 -15.65 23.27 -8.89
CA VAL A 279 -15.55 23.46 -7.44
C VAL A 279 -14.22 24.11 -7.14
N ILE A 280 -14.24 25.24 -6.49
CA ILE A 280 -13.03 26.00 -6.16
C ILE A 280 -12.91 26.25 -4.66
N THR A 281 -11.68 26.50 -4.19
CA THR A 281 -11.43 26.99 -2.84
C THR A 281 -11.80 28.47 -2.74
N PRO A 282 -11.92 29.06 -1.54
CA PRO A 282 -12.05 30.51 -1.37
C PRO A 282 -10.90 31.30 -1.99
N GLY A 283 -9.72 30.70 -2.10
CA GLY A 283 -8.54 31.29 -2.74
C GLY A 283 -8.57 31.28 -4.28
N GLY A 284 -9.55 30.58 -4.88
CA GLY A 284 -9.71 30.48 -6.33
C GLY A 284 -9.08 29.23 -6.97
N ASP A 285 -8.48 28.33 -6.18
CA ASP A 285 -7.91 27.11 -6.72
C ASP A 285 -9.00 26.11 -7.14
N VAL A 286 -8.91 25.62 -8.36
CA VAL A 286 -9.86 24.62 -8.88
C VAL A 286 -9.54 23.27 -8.25
N ILE A 287 -10.50 22.72 -7.53
CA ILE A 287 -10.40 21.40 -6.88
C ILE A 287 -10.94 20.29 -7.79
N LYS A 288 -12.08 20.53 -8.43
CA LYS A 288 -12.72 19.53 -9.29
C LYS A 288 -13.54 20.20 -10.37
N GLU A 289 -13.46 19.64 -11.58
CA GLU A 289 -14.34 19.92 -12.68
C GLU A 289 -15.17 18.71 -13.04
N SER A 290 -16.42 18.92 -13.46
CA SER A 290 -17.33 17.86 -13.86
C SER A 290 -18.42 18.40 -14.79
N ILE A 291 -19.12 17.50 -15.48
CA ILE A 291 -20.26 17.86 -16.36
C ILE A 291 -21.42 16.92 -15.99
N GLY A 292 -22.61 17.48 -15.87
CA GLY A 292 -23.83 16.72 -15.64
C GLY A 292 -24.84 17.45 -14.78
N ALA A 293 -26.03 16.86 -14.63
CA ALA A 293 -27.11 17.41 -13.83
C ALA A 293 -26.87 17.22 -12.32
N PHE A 294 -26.25 16.07 -11.93
CA PHE A 294 -26.03 15.68 -10.54
C PHE A 294 -24.61 15.11 -10.34
N PRO A 295 -23.55 15.87 -10.60
CA PRO A 295 -22.21 15.37 -10.33
C PRO A 295 -21.99 15.21 -8.83
N ARG A 296 -21.38 14.06 -8.47
CA ARG A 296 -20.97 13.76 -7.10
C ARG A 296 -19.48 13.97 -6.95
N VAL A 297 -19.11 14.75 -5.96
CA VAL A 297 -17.70 15.10 -5.67
C VAL A 297 -17.39 14.79 -4.21
N ILE A 298 -16.29 14.13 -3.96
CA ILE A 298 -15.80 13.88 -2.60
C ILE A 298 -14.83 15.00 -2.25
N LEU A 299 -15.18 15.79 -1.25
CA LEU A 299 -14.41 16.95 -0.83
C LEU A 299 -13.94 16.82 0.61
N SER A 300 -12.74 17.29 0.90
CA SER A 300 -12.28 17.47 2.27
C SER A 300 -13.17 18.46 3.00
N GLU A 301 -13.25 18.35 4.32
CA GLU A 301 -13.88 19.35 5.17
C GLU A 301 -13.29 20.74 4.90
N GLY A 302 -14.12 21.76 4.74
CA GLY A 302 -13.72 23.11 4.46
C GLY A 302 -14.73 23.92 3.68
N GLU A 303 -14.36 25.16 3.33
CA GLU A 303 -15.16 26.08 2.56
C GLU A 303 -14.86 25.99 1.07
N TYR A 304 -15.88 26.04 0.26
CA TYR A 304 -15.80 25.94 -1.20
C TYR A 304 -16.81 26.85 -1.87
N ARG A 305 -16.63 27.02 -3.19
CA ARG A 305 -17.60 27.67 -4.05
C ARG A 305 -17.87 26.74 -5.24
N ALA A 306 -19.15 26.45 -5.48
CA ALA A 306 -19.60 25.77 -6.68
C ALA A 306 -19.87 26.82 -7.76
N ILE A 307 -19.29 26.63 -8.93
CA ILE A 307 -19.50 27.43 -10.13
C ILE A 307 -20.18 26.51 -11.14
N ALA A 308 -21.38 26.90 -11.59
CA ALA A 308 -22.17 26.21 -12.59
C ALA A 308 -22.21 27.05 -13.87
N LYS A 309 -21.84 26.48 -15.01
CA LYS A 309 -21.98 27.11 -16.33
C LYS A 309 -22.99 26.32 -17.15
N ASN A 310 -24.06 26.98 -17.56
CA ASN A 310 -25.12 26.41 -18.36
C ASN A 310 -25.57 27.43 -19.41
N GLU A 311 -25.71 27.02 -20.67
CA GLU A 311 -26.14 27.90 -21.79
C GLU A 311 -25.38 29.23 -21.88
N GLY A 312 -24.09 29.22 -21.56
CA GLY A 312 -23.23 30.41 -21.59
C GLY A 312 -23.33 31.33 -20.37
N LYS A 313 -24.28 31.09 -19.46
CA LYS A 313 -24.40 31.82 -18.20
C LYS A 313 -23.62 31.13 -17.09
N VAL A 314 -23.18 31.91 -16.10
CA VAL A 314 -22.40 31.43 -14.97
C VAL A 314 -23.15 31.77 -13.68
N PHE A 315 -23.31 30.77 -12.83
CA PHE A 315 -23.95 30.87 -11.53
C PHE A 315 -23.02 30.34 -10.47
N GLU A 316 -23.03 30.91 -9.29
CA GLU A 316 -22.14 30.49 -8.20
C GLU A 316 -22.86 30.43 -6.86
N ARG A 317 -22.37 29.53 -5.99
CA ARG A 317 -22.83 29.40 -4.61
C ARG A 317 -21.69 29.00 -3.70
N PRO A 318 -21.39 29.77 -2.64
CA PRO A 318 -20.51 29.31 -1.57
C PRO A 318 -21.22 28.23 -0.73
N PHE A 319 -20.43 27.27 -0.24
CA PHE A 319 -20.89 26.21 0.65
C PHE A 319 -19.78 25.70 1.55
N ASN A 320 -20.18 25.02 2.63
CA ASN A 320 -19.24 24.43 3.57
C ASN A 320 -19.43 22.91 3.60
N VAL A 321 -18.33 22.18 3.59
CA VAL A 321 -18.27 20.72 3.73
C VAL A 321 -17.96 20.37 5.18
N VAL A 322 -18.87 19.61 5.80
CA VAL A 322 -18.71 19.15 7.17
C VAL A 322 -18.36 17.66 7.14
N ASN A 323 -17.36 17.27 7.93
CA ASN A 323 -16.89 15.89 7.98
C ASN A 323 -18.01 14.88 8.23
N GLY A 324 -18.14 13.90 7.32
CA GLY A 324 -19.10 12.80 7.42
C GLY A 324 -20.56 13.19 7.17
N VAL A 325 -20.82 14.43 6.75
CA VAL A 325 -22.17 14.91 6.43
C VAL A 325 -22.30 15.06 4.92
N ASP A 326 -22.77 14.01 4.27
CA ASP A 326 -23.08 14.05 2.85
C ASP A 326 -24.26 15.01 2.57
N GLY A 327 -24.20 15.73 1.45
CA GLY A 327 -25.20 16.74 1.15
C GLY A 327 -25.39 17.05 -0.32
N GLU A 328 -26.46 17.80 -0.60
CA GLU A 328 -26.76 18.35 -1.91
C GLU A 328 -26.60 19.86 -1.88
N ILE A 329 -25.90 20.41 -2.85
CA ILE A 329 -25.72 21.86 -3.04
C ILE A 329 -26.50 22.28 -4.26
N GLU A 330 -27.58 22.98 -4.02
CA GLU A 330 -28.41 23.56 -5.06
C GLU A 330 -27.94 24.96 -5.43
N VAL A 331 -27.56 25.17 -6.69
CA VAL A 331 -27.27 26.48 -7.26
C VAL A 331 -28.48 26.95 -8.03
N VAL A 332 -28.95 28.18 -7.84
CA VAL A 332 -30.15 28.70 -8.50
C VAL A 332 -29.73 29.59 -9.66
N ALA A 333 -30.34 29.39 -10.82
CA ALA A 333 -30.05 30.08 -12.07
C ALA A 333 -30.93 31.36 -12.19
N HIS A 334 -30.54 32.43 -11.48
CA HIS A 334 -31.20 33.72 -11.61
C HIS A 334 -30.25 34.93 -11.62
#